data_03d602126c04d23e68eb46b714969a19
#
_entry.id   03d602126c04d23e68eb46b714969a19
#
_cell.length_a   1.000
_cell.length_b   1.000
_cell.length_c   1.000
_cell.angle_alpha   90.00
_cell.angle_beta   90.00
_cell.angle_gamma   90.00
#
_symmetry.space_group_name_H-M   'P 1'
#
loop_
_entity.id
_entity.type
_entity.pdbx_description
1 polymer ?
#
loop_
_entity_poly.entity_id
_entity_poly.type
_entity_poly.pdbx_seq_one_letter_code
_entity_poly.pdbx_strand_id
1 'polypeptide(L)'
;YNPSNIGALNNYAYYLSVEREHLDKAEEMSYRTVKAEPTNGTYLDTYAWILFEKGKYAEARIYIDQAMQNEGDKSSVVVEHCGDIYYMSGEKEKALEYWRQAEKLANEPPQEGSEPRDEKELKLLKKKIAQKKYFAE
;
A
#
# COMPACT_ATOMS: atom_id res chain seq x y z
N TYR A 1 -20.47 -13.26 -3.12
CA TYR A 1 -19.84 -12.39 -2.13
C TYR A 1 -20.37 -12.71 -0.73
N ASN A 2 -19.46 -13.06 0.18
CA ASN A 2 -19.80 -13.39 1.56
C ASN A 2 -19.28 -12.27 2.49
N PRO A 3 -20.16 -11.45 3.08
CA PRO A 3 -19.73 -10.34 3.93
C PRO A 3 -19.03 -10.75 5.22
N SER A 4 -19.14 -12.01 5.64
CA SER A 4 -18.41 -12.51 6.80
C SER A 4 -16.99 -12.98 6.45
N ASN A 5 -16.63 -13.03 5.16
CA ASN A 5 -15.29 -13.39 4.72
C ASN A 5 -14.43 -12.12 4.65
N ILE A 6 -13.65 -11.87 5.68
CA ILE A 6 -12.86 -10.65 5.81
C ILE A 6 -11.79 -10.56 4.71
N GLY A 7 -11.15 -11.68 4.37
CA GLY A 7 -10.16 -11.71 3.31
C GLY A 7 -10.73 -11.33 1.95
N ALA A 8 -11.91 -11.85 1.61
CA ALA A 8 -12.59 -11.51 0.37
C ALA A 8 -12.99 -10.04 0.35
N LEU A 9 -13.45 -9.52 1.49
CA LEU A 9 -13.82 -8.12 1.63
C LEU A 9 -12.63 -7.21 1.36
N ASN A 10 -11.48 -7.54 1.92
CA ASN A 10 -10.24 -6.79 1.68
C ASN A 10 -9.84 -6.83 0.20
N ASN A 11 -9.89 -8.01 -0.41
CA ASN A 11 -9.51 -8.16 -1.81
C ASN A 11 -10.39 -7.33 -2.73
N TYR A 12 -11.69 -7.31 -2.47
CA TYR A 12 -12.61 -6.53 -3.28
C TYR A 12 -12.40 -5.02 -3.08
N ALA A 13 -12.17 -4.60 -1.84
CA ALA A 13 -11.87 -3.20 -1.55
C ALA A 13 -10.59 -2.74 -2.27
N TYR A 14 -9.57 -3.59 -2.25
CA TYR A 14 -8.32 -3.29 -2.95
C TYR A 14 -8.54 -3.20 -4.46
N TYR A 15 -9.30 -4.13 -5.03
CA TYR A 15 -9.65 -4.10 -6.44
C TYR A 15 -10.30 -2.77 -6.82
N LEU A 16 -11.28 -2.32 -6.03
CA LEU A 16 -11.95 -1.04 -6.30
C LEU A 16 -10.97 0.14 -6.23
N SER A 17 -10.00 0.09 -5.33
CA SER A 17 -9.01 1.15 -5.20
C SER A 17 -8.09 1.22 -6.43
N VAL A 18 -7.70 0.06 -6.96
CA VAL A 18 -6.84 -0.01 -8.15
C VAL A 18 -7.57 0.54 -9.38
N GLU A 19 -8.87 0.19 -9.50
CA GLU A 19 -9.70 0.70 -10.60
C GLU A 19 -10.11 2.15 -10.39
N ARG A 20 -9.87 2.70 -9.20
CA ARG A 20 -10.27 4.06 -8.81
C ARG A 20 -11.77 4.30 -8.97
N GLU A 21 -12.55 3.26 -8.78
CA GLU A 21 -14.00 3.32 -8.82
C GLU A 21 -14.58 3.03 -7.45
N HIS A 22 -15.70 3.70 -7.13
CA HIS A 22 -16.43 3.46 -5.88
C HIS A 22 -15.54 3.54 -4.65
N LEU A 23 -14.67 4.56 -4.60
CA LEU A 23 -13.72 4.70 -3.51
C LEU A 23 -14.38 4.84 -2.14
N ASP A 24 -15.54 5.48 -2.05
CA ASP A 24 -16.28 5.58 -0.78
C ASP A 24 -16.72 4.22 -0.28
N LYS A 25 -17.18 3.37 -1.18
CA LYS A 25 -17.56 2.00 -0.87
C LYS A 25 -16.34 1.18 -0.46
N ALA A 26 -15.24 1.34 -1.19
CA ALA A 26 -13.99 0.67 -0.88
C ALA A 26 -13.48 1.07 0.51
N GLU A 27 -13.56 2.33 0.86
CA GLU A 27 -13.14 2.84 2.17
C GLU A 27 -13.97 2.19 3.29
N GLU A 28 -15.30 2.13 3.14
CA GLU A 28 -16.16 1.51 4.13
C GLU A 28 -15.85 0.03 4.29
N MET A 29 -15.71 -0.69 3.19
CA MET A 29 -15.41 -2.13 3.21
C MET A 29 -14.06 -2.40 3.87
N SER A 30 -13.04 -1.63 3.49
CA SER A 30 -11.70 -1.78 4.04
C SER A 30 -11.66 -1.43 5.53
N TYR A 31 -12.41 -0.42 5.94
CA TYR A 31 -12.50 -0.05 7.34
C TYR A 31 -13.03 -1.21 8.19
N ARG A 32 -14.00 -1.95 7.66
CA ARG A 32 -14.53 -3.15 8.34
C ARG A 32 -13.43 -4.20 8.55
N THR A 33 -12.55 -4.38 7.56
CA THR A 33 -11.44 -5.34 7.71
C THR A 33 -10.47 -4.89 8.79
N VAL A 34 -10.17 -3.62 8.86
CA VAL A 34 -9.27 -3.06 9.89
C VAL A 34 -9.90 -3.20 11.28
N LYS A 35 -11.21 -2.96 11.41
CA LYS A 35 -11.89 -3.14 12.68
C LYS A 35 -11.89 -4.60 13.14
N ALA A 36 -12.02 -5.54 12.20
CA ALA A 36 -12.03 -6.96 12.51
C ALA A 36 -10.64 -7.47 12.90
N GLU A 37 -9.59 -6.96 12.24
CA GLU A 37 -8.21 -7.37 12.49
C GLU A 37 -7.29 -6.14 12.52
N PRO A 38 -7.26 -5.40 13.63
CA PRO A 38 -6.54 -4.12 13.70
C PRO A 38 -5.03 -4.20 13.56
N THR A 39 -4.45 -5.39 13.68
CA THR A 39 -3.01 -5.60 13.56
C THR A 39 -2.63 -6.32 12.27
N ASN A 40 -3.57 -6.49 11.35
CA ASN A 40 -3.26 -7.12 10.06
C ASN A 40 -2.65 -6.08 9.13
N GLY A 41 -1.34 -6.18 8.91
CA GLY A 41 -0.61 -5.20 8.08
C GLY A 41 -1.14 -5.10 6.66
N THR A 42 -1.60 -6.20 6.07
CA THR A 42 -2.18 -6.20 4.73
C THR A 42 -3.47 -5.38 4.68
N TYR A 43 -4.33 -5.55 5.68
CA TYR A 43 -5.60 -4.79 5.72
C TYR A 43 -5.34 -3.31 5.99
N LEU A 44 -4.38 -3.00 6.86
CA LEU A 44 -3.98 -1.63 7.13
C LEU A 44 -3.43 -0.95 5.88
N ASP A 45 -2.61 -1.66 5.11
CA ASP A 45 -2.07 -1.15 3.85
C ASP A 45 -3.17 -0.86 2.83
N THR A 46 -4.12 -1.78 2.67
CA THR A 46 -5.24 -1.59 1.75
C THR A 46 -6.04 -0.34 2.13
N TYR A 47 -6.33 -0.17 3.40
CA TYR A 47 -7.09 0.99 3.88
C TYR A 47 -6.31 2.29 3.64
N ALA A 48 -5.01 2.28 3.97
CA ALA A 48 -4.15 3.43 3.73
C ALA A 48 -4.10 3.79 2.24
N TRP A 49 -4.03 2.79 1.36
CA TRP A 49 -3.97 3.03 -0.08
C TRP A 49 -5.26 3.64 -0.61
N ILE A 50 -6.41 3.17 -0.11
CA ILE A 50 -7.71 3.75 -0.48
C ILE A 50 -7.78 5.21 -0.05
N LEU A 51 -7.33 5.53 1.17
CA LEU A 51 -7.28 6.91 1.64
C LEU A 51 -6.37 7.76 0.76
N PHE A 52 -5.23 7.20 0.34
CA PHE A 52 -4.30 7.87 -0.56
C PHE A 52 -4.97 8.19 -1.90
N GLU A 53 -5.69 7.25 -2.50
CA GLU A 53 -6.40 7.45 -3.76
C GLU A 53 -7.48 8.52 -3.64
N LYS A 54 -8.05 8.70 -2.44
CA LYS A 54 -9.04 9.74 -2.17
C LYS A 54 -8.40 11.10 -1.85
N GLY A 55 -7.08 11.18 -1.83
CA GLY A 55 -6.38 12.41 -1.51
C GLY A 55 -6.27 12.70 -0.01
N LYS A 56 -6.63 11.75 0.84
CA LYS A 56 -6.57 11.90 2.30
C LYS A 56 -5.19 11.48 2.82
N TYR A 57 -4.18 12.23 2.45
CA TYR A 57 -2.78 11.84 2.70
C TYR A 57 -2.41 11.76 4.18
N ALA A 58 -2.90 12.67 5.00
CA ALA A 58 -2.61 12.67 6.44
C ALA A 58 -3.16 11.42 7.13
N GLU A 59 -4.39 11.02 6.78
CA GLU A 59 -4.99 9.80 7.33
C GLU A 59 -4.29 8.56 6.77
N ALA A 60 -3.99 8.55 5.48
CA ALA A 60 -3.27 7.45 4.85
C ALA A 60 -1.94 7.20 5.55
N ARG A 61 -1.24 8.26 5.92
CA ARG A 61 0.04 8.18 6.62
C ARG A 61 -0.10 7.47 7.97
N ILE A 62 -1.14 7.76 8.72
CA ILE A 62 -1.38 7.11 10.01
C ILE A 62 -1.49 5.60 9.85
N TYR A 63 -2.29 5.15 8.88
CA TYR A 63 -2.54 3.72 8.68
C TYR A 63 -1.37 2.99 8.02
N ILE A 64 -0.64 3.66 7.11
CA ILE A 64 0.53 3.01 6.51
C ILE A 64 1.65 2.84 7.55
N ASP A 65 1.79 3.79 8.48
CA ASP A 65 2.75 3.65 9.57
C ASP A 65 2.39 2.45 10.45
N GLN A 66 1.11 2.25 10.74
CA GLN A 66 0.66 1.07 11.47
C GLN A 66 0.92 -0.22 10.70
N ALA A 67 0.72 -0.20 9.38
CA ALA A 67 1.02 -1.37 8.55
C ALA A 67 2.51 -1.72 8.62
N MET A 68 3.37 -0.73 8.56
CA MET A 68 4.82 -0.93 8.67
C MET A 68 5.21 -1.55 10.01
N GLN A 69 4.55 -1.14 11.11
CA GLN A 69 4.80 -1.69 12.43
C GLN A 69 4.25 -3.12 12.60
N ASN A 70 3.35 -3.53 11.74
CA ASN A 70 2.72 -4.86 11.77
C ASN A 70 3.20 -5.71 10.60
N GLU A 71 4.51 -5.77 10.41
CA GLU A 71 5.22 -6.56 9.41
C GLU A 71 5.11 -6.06 7.96
N GLY A 72 4.45 -4.92 7.73
CA GLY A 72 4.40 -4.32 6.41
C GLY A 72 5.78 -3.94 5.87
N ASP A 73 6.73 -3.69 6.76
CA ASP A 73 8.12 -3.36 6.40
C ASP A 73 8.84 -4.51 5.69
N LYS A 74 8.27 -5.71 5.68
CA LYS A 74 8.81 -6.87 4.97
C LYS A 74 8.24 -7.01 3.56
N SER A 75 7.25 -6.21 3.21
CA SER A 75 6.58 -6.28 1.90
C SER A 75 7.03 -5.12 1.02
N SER A 76 7.61 -5.45 -0.13
CA SER A 76 8.01 -4.44 -1.11
C SER A 76 6.85 -3.53 -1.51
N VAL A 77 5.65 -4.09 -1.70
CA VAL A 77 4.46 -3.32 -2.08
C VAL A 77 4.07 -2.33 -0.99
N VAL A 78 4.02 -2.78 0.27
CA VAL A 78 3.65 -1.92 1.40
C VAL A 78 4.67 -0.80 1.57
N VAL A 79 5.95 -1.11 1.47
CA VAL A 79 7.02 -0.12 1.61
C VAL A 79 6.95 0.90 0.49
N GLU A 80 6.66 0.47 -0.74
CA GLU A 80 6.47 1.40 -1.85
C GLU A 80 5.27 2.32 -1.62
N HIS A 81 4.14 1.77 -1.15
CA HIS A 81 2.97 2.58 -0.80
C HIS A 81 3.32 3.61 0.27
N CYS A 82 4.13 3.21 1.25
CA CYS A 82 4.60 4.12 2.29
C CYS A 82 5.38 5.29 1.69
N GLY A 83 6.27 5.00 0.75
CA GLY A 83 7.01 6.03 0.04
C GLY A 83 6.10 6.97 -0.73
N ASP A 84 5.11 6.43 -1.45
CA ASP A 84 4.15 7.22 -2.22
C ASP A 84 3.38 8.18 -1.30
N ILE A 85 2.92 7.68 -0.15
CA ILE A 85 2.15 8.46 0.82
C ILE A 85 3.02 9.57 1.43
N TYR A 86 4.27 9.25 1.79
CA TYR A 86 5.19 10.24 2.35
C TYR A 86 5.53 11.32 1.34
N TYR A 87 5.70 10.93 0.07
CA TYR A 87 5.97 11.91 -0.99
C TYR A 87 4.85 12.93 -1.11
N MET A 88 3.59 12.45 -1.15
CA MET A 88 2.44 13.33 -1.29
C MET A 88 2.17 14.13 -0.01
N SER A 89 2.76 13.71 1.11
CA SER A 89 2.69 14.45 2.39
C SER A 89 3.80 15.51 2.51
N GLY A 90 4.64 15.65 1.49
CA GLY A 90 5.70 16.65 1.47
C GLY A 90 7.06 16.16 1.95
N GLU A 91 7.19 14.91 2.38
CA GLU A 91 8.45 14.36 2.88
C GLU A 91 9.16 13.55 1.80
N LYS A 92 9.68 14.26 0.81
CA LYS A 92 10.26 13.67 -0.39
C LYS A 92 11.53 12.85 -0.13
N GLU A 93 12.35 13.25 0.83
CA GLU A 93 13.57 12.52 1.16
C GLU A 93 13.25 11.17 1.79
N LYS A 94 12.29 11.13 2.72
CA LYS A 94 11.85 9.87 3.32
C LYS A 94 11.20 8.97 2.28
N ALA A 95 10.44 9.55 1.36
CA ALA A 95 9.84 8.79 0.26
C ALA A 95 10.90 8.06 -0.54
N LEU A 96 11.99 8.75 -0.87
CA LEU A 96 13.09 8.14 -1.63
C LEU A 96 13.73 6.98 -0.85
N GLU A 97 13.92 7.13 0.46
CA GLU A 97 14.44 6.06 1.30
C GLU A 97 13.54 4.83 1.28
N TYR A 98 12.23 5.03 1.39
CA TYR A 98 11.26 3.93 1.34
C TYR A 98 11.25 3.25 -0.03
N TRP A 99 11.29 4.04 -1.11
CA TRP A 99 11.33 3.45 -2.46
C TRP A 99 12.59 2.60 -2.66
N ARG A 100 13.74 3.06 -2.17
CA ARG A 100 14.98 2.28 -2.24
C ARG A 100 14.89 1.01 -1.42
N GLN A 101 14.27 1.09 -0.24
CA GLN A 101 14.03 -0.09 0.60
C GLN A 101 13.09 -1.07 -0.11
N ALA A 102 12.04 -0.56 -0.75
CA ALA A 102 11.10 -1.39 -1.51
C ALA A 102 11.81 -2.11 -2.66
N GLU A 103 12.69 -1.42 -3.37
CA GLU A 103 13.48 -2.03 -4.45
C GLU A 103 14.38 -3.13 -3.92
N LYS A 104 15.03 -2.90 -2.80
CA LYS A 104 15.87 -3.90 -2.17
C LYS A 104 15.09 -5.15 -1.81
N LEU A 105 13.91 -4.97 -1.19
CA LEU A 105 13.03 -6.08 -0.84
C LEU A 105 12.56 -6.84 -2.08
N ALA A 106 12.26 -6.12 -3.17
CA ALA A 106 11.79 -6.74 -4.41
C ALA A 106 12.87 -7.58 -5.08
N ASN A 107 14.15 -7.24 -4.85
CA ASN A 107 15.28 -7.98 -5.42
C ASN A 107 15.70 -9.18 -4.57
N GLU A 108 15.17 -9.32 -3.36
CA GLU A 108 15.43 -10.48 -2.52
C GLU A 108 14.52 -11.64 -2.94
N PRO A 109 14.92 -12.91 -2.66
CA PRO A 109 14.03 -14.04 -2.94
C PRO A 109 12.69 -13.87 -2.24
N PRO A 110 11.56 -14.19 -2.90
CA PRO A 110 10.25 -14.06 -2.28
C PRO A 110 10.16 -14.90 -1.02
N GLN A 111 9.53 -14.33 0.02
CA GLN A 111 9.25 -15.10 1.22
C GLN A 111 8.10 -16.07 0.94
N GLU A 112 8.02 -17.15 1.73
CA GLU A 112 6.95 -18.11 1.61
C GLU A 112 5.58 -17.42 1.68
N GLY A 113 4.73 -17.68 0.70
CA GLY A 113 3.41 -17.09 0.60
C GLY A 113 3.37 -15.71 -0.04
N SER A 114 4.51 -15.14 -0.41
CA SER A 114 4.59 -13.83 -1.08
C SER A 114 4.77 -14.01 -2.57
N GLU A 115 4.12 -13.15 -3.35
CA GLU A 115 4.31 -13.14 -4.79
C GLU A 115 5.46 -12.20 -5.17
N PRO A 116 6.29 -12.59 -6.15
CA PRO A 116 7.30 -11.65 -6.66
C PRO A 116 6.65 -10.48 -7.37
N ARG A 117 7.31 -9.32 -7.32
CA ARG A 117 6.85 -8.14 -8.04
C ARG A 117 7.04 -8.34 -9.53
N ASP A 118 6.07 -7.94 -10.34
CA ASP A 118 6.21 -8.07 -11.79
C ASP A 118 7.14 -6.98 -12.35
N GLU A 119 7.57 -7.21 -13.59
CA GLU A 119 8.53 -6.35 -14.25
C GLU A 119 8.03 -4.91 -14.44
N LYS A 120 6.74 -4.75 -14.74
CA LYS A 120 6.12 -3.45 -14.93
C LYS A 120 6.15 -2.63 -13.63
N GLU A 121 5.81 -3.29 -12.51
CA GLU A 121 5.84 -2.66 -11.20
C GLU A 121 7.26 -2.22 -10.82
N LEU A 122 8.25 -3.08 -11.09
CA LEU A 122 9.64 -2.77 -10.79
C LEU A 122 10.17 -1.61 -11.64
N LYS A 123 9.77 -1.53 -12.90
CA LYS A 123 10.14 -0.40 -13.77
C LYS A 123 9.61 0.90 -13.22
N LEU A 124 8.35 0.90 -12.76
CA LEU A 124 7.75 2.11 -12.18
C LEU A 124 8.47 2.51 -10.90
N LEU A 125 8.80 1.55 -10.03
CA LEU A 125 9.52 1.82 -8.80
C LEU A 125 10.91 2.42 -9.09
N LYS A 126 11.64 1.84 -10.02
CA LYS A 126 12.95 2.35 -10.44
C LYS A 126 12.84 3.77 -11.00
N LYS A 127 11.77 4.04 -11.74
CA LYS A 127 11.52 5.39 -12.29
C LYS A 127 11.30 6.40 -11.17
N LYS A 128 10.52 6.03 -10.14
CA LYS A 128 10.29 6.89 -8.98
C LYS A 128 11.62 7.25 -8.31
N ILE A 129 12.49 6.26 -8.13
CA ILE A 129 13.80 6.47 -7.50
C ILE A 129 14.69 7.35 -8.37
N ALA A 130 14.78 7.06 -9.67
CA ALA A 130 15.65 7.79 -10.59
C ALA A 130 15.22 9.25 -10.75
N GLN A 131 13.90 9.50 -10.82
CA GLN A 131 13.36 10.84 -10.98
C GLN A 131 13.11 11.53 -9.65
N LYS A 132 13.23 10.81 -8.54
CA LYS A 132 12.93 11.31 -7.19
C LYS A 132 11.52 11.89 -7.10
N LYS A 133 10.55 11.20 -7.72
CA LYS A 133 9.20 11.71 -7.91
C LYS A 133 8.19 10.58 -7.93
N TYR A 134 6.98 10.84 -7.39
CA TYR A 134 5.89 9.88 -7.50
C TYR A 134 5.31 9.87 -8.91
N PHE A 135 5.03 8.68 -9.41
CA PHE A 135 4.31 8.47 -10.66
C PHE A 135 3.19 7.48 -10.42
N ALA A 136 1.96 7.83 -10.82
CA ALA A 136 0.82 6.91 -10.76
C ALA A 136 0.95 5.87 -11.89
N GLU A 137 0.37 4.71 -11.64
CA GLU A 137 0.26 3.67 -12.67
C GLU A 137 -0.65 4.09 -13.80
#